data_621314c3caf827b36c5746a815be745c
#
_entry.id   621314c3caf827b36c5746a815be745c
#
_cell.length_a   1.000
_cell.length_b   1.000
_cell.length_c   1.000
_cell.angle_alpha   90.00
_cell.angle_beta   90.00
_cell.angle_gamma   90.00
#
_symmetry.space_group_name_H-M   'P 1'
#
loop_
_entity.id
_entity.type
_entity.pdbx_description
1 polymer ?
#
loop_
_entity_poly.entity_id
_entity_poly.type
_entity_poly.pdbx_seq_one_letter_code
_entity_poly.pdbx_strand_id
1 'polypeptide(L)'
;MQAYEAVLDIQLKELRLSCFKHNWQDVEDLAIQKSYSYGQYLSHLCNLEIEKRSTTRLARRLKEAKLAKNKTLSSFKFSETPSINADQINALAETDSWVTEASNLIIFGPSGIGKTHIASAIAYRKIEQGYRVKFFQTSHLVQQLQLAKKQFRLKEELVRLDRIPIIILDDIGYVKKDEHETSVLFELICHRYETSSIIVTSNQPFSKWDDIFPDNMMAVAAIDRIIHHSTIINLEGESYRMRK
;
A
#
# COMPACT_ATOMS: atom_id res chain seq x y z
N MET A 1 -11.05 -43.65 -15.58
CA MET A 1 -10.06 -42.57 -15.85
C MET A 1 -9.18 -43.06 -16.98
N GLN A 2 -9.16 -42.34 -18.11
CA GLN A 2 -8.33 -42.74 -19.25
C GLN A 2 -6.85 -42.50 -18.88
N ALA A 3 -5.95 -43.38 -19.37
CA ALA A 3 -4.52 -43.32 -18.98
C ALA A 3 -3.87 -41.95 -19.17
N TYR A 4 -4.31 -41.18 -20.19
CA TYR A 4 -3.76 -39.83 -20.46
C TYR A 4 -4.19 -38.77 -19.43
N GLU A 5 -5.39 -38.93 -18.82
CA GLU A 5 -5.89 -37.98 -17.78
C GLU A 5 -4.98 -37.98 -16.56
N ALA A 6 -4.55 -39.16 -16.10
CA ALA A 6 -3.62 -39.28 -14.98
C ALA A 6 -2.25 -38.63 -15.30
N VAL A 7 -1.78 -38.79 -16.53
CA VAL A 7 -0.52 -38.16 -16.99
C VAL A 7 -0.67 -36.64 -17.07
N LEU A 8 -1.80 -36.15 -17.65
CA LEU A 8 -2.09 -34.73 -17.74
C LEU A 8 -2.16 -34.08 -16.36
N ASP A 9 -2.80 -34.71 -15.39
CA ASP A 9 -2.88 -34.22 -14.01
C ASP A 9 -1.51 -34.02 -13.37
N ILE A 10 -0.58 -34.96 -13.61
CA ILE A 10 0.80 -34.87 -13.12
C ILE A 10 1.52 -33.69 -13.80
N GLN A 11 1.42 -33.58 -15.12
CA GLN A 11 2.05 -32.51 -15.90
C GLN A 11 1.54 -31.12 -15.47
N LEU A 12 0.22 -30.94 -15.33
CA LEU A 12 -0.38 -29.68 -14.90
C LEU A 12 0.02 -29.30 -13.47
N LYS A 13 0.20 -30.28 -12.59
CA LYS A 13 0.72 -30.06 -11.24
C LYS A 13 2.18 -29.60 -11.27
N GLU A 14 3.02 -30.26 -12.07
CA GLU A 14 4.43 -29.88 -12.24
C GLU A 14 4.58 -28.48 -12.81
N LEU A 15 3.78 -28.11 -13.81
CA LEU A 15 3.69 -26.78 -14.40
C LEU A 15 3.01 -25.74 -13.48
N ARG A 16 2.49 -26.15 -12.33
CA ARG A 16 1.74 -25.29 -11.39
C ARG A 16 0.53 -24.61 -12.01
N LEU A 17 -0.17 -25.31 -12.90
CA LEU A 17 -1.38 -24.85 -13.59
C LEU A 17 -2.64 -25.41 -12.90
N SER A 18 -2.94 -24.86 -11.70
CA SER A 18 -4.01 -25.41 -10.85
C SER A 18 -5.40 -25.23 -11.45
N CYS A 19 -5.68 -24.12 -12.13
CA CYS A 19 -6.97 -23.92 -12.79
C CYS A 19 -7.15 -24.84 -13.97
N PHE A 20 -6.13 -25.08 -14.77
CA PHE A 20 -6.17 -26.08 -15.84
C PHE A 20 -6.56 -27.43 -15.27
N LYS A 21 -5.85 -27.87 -14.24
CA LYS A 21 -6.11 -29.17 -13.60
C LYS A 21 -7.56 -29.36 -13.15
N HIS A 22 -8.19 -28.32 -12.60
CA HIS A 22 -9.54 -28.43 -12.04
C HIS A 22 -10.66 -28.15 -13.06
N ASN A 23 -10.36 -27.49 -14.18
CA ASN A 23 -11.40 -27.00 -15.09
C ASN A 23 -11.26 -27.50 -16.53
N TRP A 24 -10.23 -28.27 -16.89
CA TRP A 24 -10.01 -28.62 -18.30
C TRP A 24 -11.18 -29.45 -18.89
N GLN A 25 -11.80 -30.33 -18.11
CA GLN A 25 -12.95 -31.13 -18.53
C GLN A 25 -14.20 -30.25 -18.74
N ASP A 26 -14.52 -29.39 -17.78
CA ASP A 26 -15.66 -28.47 -17.88
C ASP A 26 -15.51 -27.51 -19.08
N VAL A 27 -14.28 -27.05 -19.34
CA VAL A 27 -13.98 -26.19 -20.50
C VAL A 27 -14.00 -26.99 -21.80
N GLU A 28 -13.64 -28.28 -21.79
CA GLU A 28 -13.77 -29.20 -22.95
C GLU A 28 -15.24 -29.36 -23.35
N ASP A 29 -16.11 -29.64 -22.37
CA ASP A 29 -17.56 -29.76 -22.60
C ASP A 29 -18.14 -28.45 -23.15
N LEU A 30 -17.71 -27.30 -22.59
CA LEU A 30 -18.10 -25.98 -23.10
C LEU A 30 -17.60 -25.75 -24.54
N ALA A 31 -16.37 -26.17 -24.83
CA ALA A 31 -15.76 -26.04 -26.15
C ALA A 31 -16.51 -26.86 -27.21
N ILE A 32 -16.95 -28.06 -26.86
CA ILE A 32 -17.79 -28.90 -27.72
C ILE A 32 -19.13 -28.21 -27.99
N GLN A 33 -19.81 -27.75 -26.93
CA GLN A 33 -21.11 -27.07 -27.06
C GLN A 33 -21.05 -25.82 -27.93
N LYS A 34 -19.97 -25.03 -27.81
CA LYS A 34 -19.78 -23.75 -28.51
C LYS A 34 -18.95 -23.85 -29.78
N SER A 35 -18.54 -25.05 -30.19
CA SER A 35 -17.70 -25.30 -31.38
C SER A 35 -16.40 -24.47 -31.33
N TYR A 36 -15.72 -24.42 -30.19
CA TYR A 36 -14.45 -23.71 -30.07
C TYR A 36 -13.36 -24.38 -30.87
N SER A 37 -12.48 -23.57 -31.44
CA SER A 37 -11.20 -24.08 -31.94
C SER A 37 -10.30 -24.50 -30.78
N TYR A 38 -9.27 -25.31 -31.04
CA TYR A 38 -8.27 -25.68 -30.03
C TYR A 38 -7.59 -24.45 -29.40
N GLY A 39 -7.37 -23.40 -30.19
CA GLY A 39 -6.83 -22.15 -29.69
C GLY A 39 -7.77 -21.42 -28.72
N GLN A 40 -9.06 -21.41 -28.99
CA GLN A 40 -10.07 -20.82 -28.11
C GLN A 40 -10.21 -21.61 -26.81
N TYR A 41 -10.19 -22.93 -26.87
CA TYR A 41 -10.18 -23.80 -25.70
C TYR A 41 -8.98 -23.51 -24.79
N LEU A 42 -7.78 -23.50 -25.37
CA LEU A 42 -6.55 -23.19 -24.60
C LEU A 42 -6.57 -21.77 -24.03
N SER A 43 -7.02 -20.79 -24.81
CA SER A 43 -7.14 -19.39 -24.36
C SER A 43 -8.09 -19.26 -23.17
N HIS A 44 -9.20 -19.99 -23.18
CA HIS A 44 -10.16 -20.00 -22.07
C HIS A 44 -9.50 -20.50 -20.77
N LEU A 45 -8.79 -21.63 -20.83
CA LEU A 45 -8.05 -22.16 -19.69
C LEU A 45 -6.95 -21.21 -19.18
N CYS A 46 -6.22 -20.56 -20.11
CA CYS A 46 -5.22 -19.56 -19.74
C CYS A 46 -5.84 -18.37 -18.99
N ASN A 47 -7.00 -17.88 -19.44
CA ASN A 47 -7.71 -16.79 -18.78
C ASN A 47 -8.12 -17.15 -17.35
N LEU A 48 -8.67 -18.35 -17.14
CA LEU A 48 -9.01 -18.83 -15.80
C LEU A 48 -7.80 -18.87 -14.85
N GLU A 49 -6.65 -19.35 -15.36
CA GLU A 49 -5.40 -19.39 -14.57
C GLU A 49 -4.88 -17.97 -14.24
N ILE A 50 -4.90 -17.04 -15.21
CA ILE A 50 -4.50 -15.64 -15.04
C ILE A 50 -5.38 -14.95 -13.99
N GLU A 51 -6.70 -15.10 -14.10
CA GLU A 51 -7.66 -14.52 -13.15
C GLU A 51 -7.43 -15.06 -11.73
N LYS A 52 -7.27 -16.37 -11.59
CA LYS A 52 -7.01 -17.00 -10.30
C LYS A 52 -5.70 -16.50 -9.68
N ARG A 53 -4.64 -16.42 -10.48
CA ARG A 53 -3.34 -15.92 -10.02
C ARG A 53 -3.42 -14.45 -9.62
N SER A 54 -4.13 -13.64 -10.39
CA SER A 54 -4.31 -12.22 -10.09
C SER A 54 -5.08 -12.02 -8.79
N THR A 55 -6.21 -12.70 -8.61
CA THR A 55 -7.01 -12.67 -7.38
C THR A 55 -6.22 -13.14 -6.16
N THR A 56 -5.48 -14.25 -6.29
CA THR A 56 -4.65 -14.77 -5.20
C THR A 56 -3.52 -13.80 -4.84
N ARG A 57 -2.90 -13.18 -5.85
CA ARG A 57 -1.85 -12.16 -5.66
C ARG A 57 -2.40 -10.93 -4.94
N LEU A 58 -3.56 -10.44 -5.36
CA LEU A 58 -4.24 -9.30 -4.74
C LEU A 58 -4.56 -9.59 -3.28
N ALA A 59 -5.20 -10.72 -2.99
CA ALA A 59 -5.55 -11.13 -1.62
C ALA A 59 -4.30 -11.22 -0.71
N ARG A 60 -3.20 -11.79 -1.22
CA ARG A 60 -1.92 -11.84 -0.50
C ARG A 60 -1.37 -10.45 -0.22
N ARG A 61 -1.32 -9.55 -1.23
CA ARG A 61 -0.82 -8.18 -1.07
C ARG A 61 -1.64 -7.38 -0.06
N LEU A 62 -2.98 -7.49 -0.10
CA LEU A 62 -3.86 -6.85 0.88
C LEU A 62 -3.59 -7.35 2.30
N LYS A 63 -3.39 -8.66 2.48
CA LYS A 63 -3.01 -9.23 3.77
C LYS A 63 -1.66 -8.73 4.27
N GLU A 64 -0.67 -8.69 3.39
CA GLU A 64 0.69 -8.21 3.69
C GLU A 64 0.72 -6.71 4.00
N ALA A 65 -0.12 -5.91 3.35
CA ALA A 65 -0.18 -4.46 3.52
C ALA A 65 -0.63 -4.03 4.91
N LYS A 66 -1.39 -4.84 5.62
CA LYS A 66 -1.96 -4.54 6.96
C LYS A 66 -2.78 -3.23 6.99
N LEU A 67 -3.46 -2.91 5.88
CA LEU A 67 -4.35 -1.75 5.84
C LEU A 67 -5.51 -1.92 6.83
N ALA A 68 -6.04 -0.80 7.29
CA ALA A 68 -7.26 -0.81 8.09
C ALA A 68 -8.43 -1.37 7.26
N LYS A 69 -9.16 -2.32 7.84
CA LYS A 69 -10.29 -3.00 7.16
C LYS A 69 -11.37 -1.98 6.75
N ASN A 70 -12.00 -2.25 5.62
CA ASN A 70 -13.14 -1.48 5.09
C ASN A 70 -12.86 0.01 4.84
N LYS A 71 -11.60 0.42 4.64
CA LYS A 71 -11.23 1.78 4.28
C LYS A 71 -10.87 1.86 2.80
N THR A 72 -11.91 1.92 1.97
CA THR A 72 -11.82 2.10 0.51
C THR A 72 -12.37 3.47 0.11
N LEU A 73 -12.12 3.92 -1.13
CA LEU A 73 -12.69 5.17 -1.65
C LEU A 73 -14.22 5.11 -1.68
N SER A 74 -14.81 3.98 -2.04
CA SER A 74 -16.27 3.78 -2.07
C SER A 74 -16.91 3.82 -0.68
N SER A 75 -16.16 3.51 0.38
CA SER A 75 -16.65 3.57 1.76
C SER A 75 -16.44 4.94 2.43
N PHE A 76 -15.71 5.85 1.78
CA PHE A 76 -15.48 7.19 2.28
C PHE A 76 -16.63 8.11 1.88
N LYS A 77 -17.24 8.78 2.86
CA LYS A 77 -18.38 9.68 2.63
C LYS A 77 -17.90 11.11 2.35
N PHE A 78 -17.53 11.38 1.11
CA PHE A 78 -17.12 12.71 0.68
C PHE A 78 -18.17 13.80 0.94
N SER A 79 -19.46 13.46 0.87
CA SER A 79 -20.56 14.39 1.16
C SER A 79 -20.55 14.93 2.59
N GLU A 80 -20.00 14.19 3.54
CA GLU A 80 -19.92 14.59 4.95
C GLU A 80 -18.63 15.38 5.26
N THR A 81 -17.72 15.50 4.30
CA THR A 81 -16.44 16.21 4.41
C THR A 81 -16.20 17.11 3.19
N PRO A 82 -16.99 18.19 3.04
CA PRO A 82 -16.97 19.04 1.84
C PRO A 82 -15.63 19.76 1.61
N SER A 83 -14.78 19.86 2.63
CA SER A 83 -13.41 20.40 2.51
C SER A 83 -12.47 19.47 1.74
N ILE A 84 -12.86 18.22 1.49
CA ILE A 84 -12.03 17.25 0.78
C ILE A 84 -12.40 17.25 -0.69
N ASN A 85 -11.45 17.59 -1.54
CA ASN A 85 -11.62 17.48 -2.98
C ASN A 85 -11.59 16.00 -3.42
N ALA A 86 -12.78 15.44 -3.69
CA ALA A 86 -12.93 14.06 -4.11
C ALA A 86 -12.17 13.76 -5.42
N ASP A 87 -12.15 14.69 -6.38
CA ASP A 87 -11.49 14.52 -7.67
C ASP A 87 -9.97 14.44 -7.49
N GLN A 88 -9.40 15.25 -6.60
CA GLN A 88 -7.98 15.18 -6.26
C GLN A 88 -7.61 13.83 -5.65
N ILE A 89 -8.41 13.32 -4.70
CA ILE A 89 -8.16 12.02 -4.06
C ILE A 89 -8.29 10.89 -5.08
N ASN A 90 -9.31 10.93 -5.94
CA ASN A 90 -9.50 9.94 -6.99
C ASN A 90 -8.35 9.99 -8.01
N ALA A 91 -7.90 11.18 -8.42
CA ALA A 91 -6.76 11.33 -9.33
C ALA A 91 -5.49 10.71 -8.73
N LEU A 92 -5.17 10.97 -7.46
CA LEU A 92 -4.01 10.39 -6.75
C LEU A 92 -4.12 8.86 -6.63
N ALA A 93 -5.33 8.35 -6.48
CA ALA A 93 -5.56 6.91 -6.43
C ALA A 93 -5.41 6.24 -7.81
N GLU A 94 -5.74 6.93 -8.90
CA GLU A 94 -5.67 6.37 -10.25
C GLU A 94 -4.30 6.55 -10.92
N THR A 95 -3.64 7.71 -10.75
CA THR A 95 -2.35 8.00 -11.40
C THR A 95 -1.18 7.33 -10.68
N ASP A 96 -0.22 6.83 -11.45
CA ASP A 96 1.00 6.18 -10.93
C ASP A 96 2.21 7.12 -10.89
N SER A 97 2.09 8.34 -11.43
CA SER A 97 3.21 9.29 -11.56
C SER A 97 3.92 9.54 -10.23
N TRP A 98 3.17 9.83 -9.15
CA TRP A 98 3.77 10.09 -7.85
C TRP A 98 4.52 8.88 -7.26
N VAL A 99 4.15 7.64 -7.62
CA VAL A 99 4.88 6.43 -7.18
C VAL A 99 6.15 6.24 -8.00
N THR A 100 6.07 6.43 -9.34
CA THR A 100 7.21 6.26 -10.24
C THR A 100 8.27 7.34 -10.07
N GLU A 101 7.86 8.54 -9.66
CA GLU A 101 8.71 9.68 -9.35
C GLU A 101 9.19 9.69 -7.89
N ALA A 102 8.89 8.65 -7.11
CA ALA A 102 9.20 8.56 -5.69
C ALA A 102 8.69 9.76 -4.86
N SER A 103 7.59 10.39 -5.30
CA SER A 103 6.96 11.51 -4.61
C SER A 103 6.15 11.05 -3.41
N ASN A 104 5.99 11.93 -2.42
CA ASN A 104 5.30 11.63 -1.17
C ASN A 104 3.87 12.18 -1.18
N LEU A 105 3.00 11.59 -0.37
CA LEU A 105 1.68 12.14 -0.05
C LEU A 105 1.62 12.49 1.43
N ILE A 106 1.23 13.71 1.75
CA ILE A 106 1.15 14.18 3.13
C ILE A 106 -0.28 14.61 3.42
N ILE A 107 -0.91 13.96 4.40
CA ILE A 107 -2.32 14.18 4.73
C ILE A 107 -2.40 14.77 6.14
N PHE A 108 -2.76 16.04 6.20
CA PHE A 108 -2.96 16.76 7.45
C PHE A 108 -4.45 16.88 7.82
N GLY A 109 -4.71 17.14 9.09
CA GLY A 109 -6.02 17.53 9.57
C GLY A 109 -6.30 17.06 10.99
N PRO A 110 -7.38 17.53 11.62
CA PRO A 110 -7.77 17.19 12.97
C PRO A 110 -7.92 15.68 13.20
N SER A 111 -7.84 15.26 14.46
CA SER A 111 -8.10 13.85 14.80
C SER A 111 -9.54 13.48 14.44
N GLY A 112 -9.73 12.28 13.86
CA GLY A 112 -11.06 11.78 13.50
C GLY A 112 -11.64 12.26 12.17
N ILE A 113 -10.96 13.14 11.40
CA ILE A 113 -11.45 13.67 10.11
C ILE A 113 -11.38 12.66 8.95
N GLY A 114 -10.64 11.55 9.08
CA GLY A 114 -10.54 10.54 8.03
C GLY A 114 -9.18 10.40 7.35
N LYS A 115 -8.10 11.02 7.85
CA LYS A 115 -6.74 10.94 7.29
C LYS A 115 -6.30 9.50 6.99
N THR A 116 -6.35 8.64 8.01
CA THR A 116 -5.99 7.21 7.89
C THR A 116 -6.90 6.47 6.91
N HIS A 117 -8.17 6.91 6.76
CA HIS A 117 -9.10 6.34 5.79
C HIS A 117 -8.64 6.67 4.36
N ILE A 118 -8.38 7.94 4.07
CA ILE A 118 -7.92 8.38 2.74
C ILE A 118 -6.58 7.73 2.40
N ALA A 119 -5.60 7.75 3.31
CA ALA A 119 -4.31 7.08 3.11
C ALA A 119 -4.48 5.60 2.77
N SER A 120 -5.34 4.89 3.52
CA SER A 120 -5.62 3.47 3.29
C SER A 120 -6.38 3.24 1.98
N ALA A 121 -7.31 4.13 1.61
CA ALA A 121 -8.12 4.02 0.40
C ALA A 121 -7.27 4.21 -0.88
N ILE A 122 -6.39 5.22 -0.90
CA ILE A 122 -5.41 5.41 -1.99
C ILE A 122 -4.50 4.18 -2.08
N ALA A 123 -3.98 3.72 -0.95
CA ALA A 123 -3.10 2.54 -0.91
C ALA A 123 -3.80 1.26 -1.37
N TYR A 124 -5.07 1.07 -1.02
CA TYR A 124 -5.89 -0.04 -1.49
C TYR A 124 -5.94 -0.06 -3.02
N ARG A 125 -6.22 1.10 -3.65
CA ARG A 125 -6.25 1.23 -5.10
C ARG A 125 -4.89 0.95 -5.74
N LYS A 126 -3.78 1.40 -5.12
CA LYS A 126 -2.42 1.07 -5.58
C LYS A 126 -2.12 -0.43 -5.50
N ILE A 127 -2.63 -1.13 -4.51
CA ILE A 127 -2.49 -2.59 -4.42
C ILE A 127 -3.25 -3.29 -5.57
N GLU A 128 -4.45 -2.83 -5.92
CA GLU A 128 -5.21 -3.33 -7.08
C GLU A 128 -4.43 -3.13 -8.39
N GLN A 129 -3.77 -1.98 -8.55
CA GLN A 129 -2.90 -1.65 -9.68
C GLN A 129 -1.58 -2.45 -9.69
N GLY A 130 -1.31 -3.22 -8.63
CA GLY A 130 -0.18 -4.13 -8.59
C GLY A 130 1.00 -3.68 -7.74
N TYR A 131 0.92 -2.55 -7.07
CA TYR A 131 1.96 -2.10 -6.15
C TYR A 131 1.98 -2.89 -4.85
N ARG A 132 3.15 -2.99 -4.23
CA ARG A 132 3.28 -3.45 -2.85
C ARG A 132 3.16 -2.24 -1.93
N VAL A 133 2.32 -2.35 -0.91
CA VAL A 133 2.13 -1.31 0.09
C VAL A 133 2.28 -1.91 1.47
N LYS A 134 2.76 -1.11 2.43
CA LYS A 134 2.81 -1.50 3.83
C LYS A 134 2.35 -0.36 4.72
N PHE A 135 1.39 -0.66 5.57
CA PHE A 135 0.90 0.26 6.59
C PHE A 135 1.69 0.06 7.88
N PHE A 136 2.13 1.17 8.45
CA PHE A 136 2.75 1.23 9.76
C PHE A 136 2.10 2.33 10.60
N GLN A 137 1.81 2.01 11.84
CA GLN A 137 1.68 3.04 12.85
C GLN A 137 3.10 3.54 13.16
N THR A 138 3.33 4.84 13.04
CA THR A 138 4.70 5.40 13.06
C THR A 138 5.46 5.02 14.32
N SER A 139 4.81 5.11 15.48
CA SER A 139 5.43 4.72 16.76
C SER A 139 5.91 3.26 16.80
N HIS A 140 5.14 2.33 16.24
CA HIS A 140 5.54 0.92 16.17
C HIS A 140 6.71 0.69 15.23
N LEU A 141 6.73 1.37 14.08
CA LEU A 141 7.87 1.28 13.15
C LEU A 141 9.14 1.83 13.77
N VAL A 142 9.06 2.98 14.44
CA VAL A 142 10.19 3.57 15.17
C VAL A 142 10.76 2.60 16.19
N GLN A 143 9.92 1.95 17.00
CA GLN A 143 10.36 0.93 17.95
C GLN A 143 11.06 -0.26 17.28
N GLN A 144 10.55 -0.72 16.14
CA GLN A 144 11.20 -1.79 15.35
C GLN A 144 12.58 -1.36 14.83
N LEU A 145 12.68 -0.14 14.29
CA LEU A 145 13.95 0.38 13.77
C LEU A 145 14.97 0.62 14.90
N GLN A 146 14.54 1.11 16.07
CA GLN A 146 15.40 1.25 17.24
C GLN A 146 15.94 -0.11 17.71
N LEU A 147 15.08 -1.13 17.77
CA LEU A 147 15.53 -2.48 18.11
C LEU A 147 16.56 -3.00 17.10
N ALA A 148 16.29 -2.79 15.81
CA ALA A 148 17.23 -3.15 14.76
C ALA A 148 18.56 -2.38 14.88
N LYS A 149 18.53 -1.08 15.23
CA LYS A 149 19.72 -0.26 15.48
C LYS A 149 20.54 -0.79 16.67
N LYS A 150 19.88 -1.15 17.77
CA LYS A 150 20.55 -1.78 18.93
C LYS A 150 21.19 -3.13 18.59
N GLN A 151 20.64 -3.84 17.61
CA GLN A 151 21.15 -5.13 17.12
C GLN A 151 22.14 -5.00 15.96
N PHE A 152 22.55 -3.78 15.59
CA PHE A 152 23.41 -3.49 14.42
C PHE A 152 22.85 -3.97 13.08
N ARG A 153 21.50 -4.04 12.95
CA ARG A 153 20.78 -4.53 11.76
C ARG A 153 19.90 -3.46 11.10
N LEU A 154 20.04 -2.19 11.49
CA LEU A 154 19.20 -1.12 10.95
C LEU A 154 19.30 -1.03 9.43
N LYS A 155 20.51 -1.11 8.87
CA LYS A 155 20.74 -1.06 7.41
C LYS A 155 19.96 -2.17 6.69
N GLU A 156 19.97 -3.38 7.22
CA GLU A 156 19.23 -4.53 6.65
C GLU A 156 17.72 -4.28 6.65
N GLU A 157 17.20 -3.72 7.74
CA GLU A 157 15.78 -3.38 7.86
C GLU A 157 15.37 -2.27 6.88
N LEU A 158 16.19 -1.23 6.71
CA LEU A 158 15.95 -0.17 5.74
C LEU A 158 15.92 -0.73 4.31
N VAL A 159 16.92 -1.53 3.92
CA VAL A 159 16.96 -2.22 2.61
C VAL A 159 15.74 -3.14 2.42
N ARG A 160 15.25 -3.77 3.49
CA ARG A 160 14.01 -4.57 3.42
C ARG A 160 12.78 -3.71 3.14
N LEU A 161 12.72 -2.53 3.73
CA LEU A 161 11.63 -1.58 3.50
C LEU A 161 11.66 -0.99 2.08
N ASP A 162 12.81 -0.81 1.46
CA ASP A 162 12.93 -0.31 0.08
C ASP A 162 12.31 -1.24 -0.97
N ARG A 163 12.22 -2.54 -0.66
CA ARG A 163 11.50 -3.50 -1.53
C ARG A 163 9.98 -3.24 -1.58
N ILE A 164 9.49 -2.27 -0.82
CA ILE A 164 8.08 -1.88 -0.75
C ILE A 164 7.96 -0.47 -1.32
N PRO A 165 7.46 -0.30 -2.56
CA PRO A 165 7.39 1.00 -3.21
C PRO A 165 6.64 2.07 -2.41
N ILE A 166 5.60 1.69 -1.66
CA ILE A 166 4.79 2.63 -0.89
C ILE A 166 4.72 2.17 0.56
N ILE A 167 5.13 3.02 1.50
CA ILE A 167 4.84 2.81 2.92
C ILE A 167 3.92 3.90 3.44
N ILE A 168 3.06 3.55 4.38
CA ILE A 168 2.20 4.50 5.09
C ILE A 168 2.78 4.65 6.49
N LEU A 169 3.06 5.89 6.88
CA LEU A 169 3.43 6.30 8.23
C LEU A 169 2.22 7.02 8.84
N ASP A 170 1.40 6.26 9.58
CA ASP A 170 0.19 6.80 10.19
C ASP A 170 0.49 7.46 11.52
N ASP A 171 -0.08 8.66 11.71
CA ASP A 171 0.03 9.47 12.93
C ASP A 171 1.48 9.79 13.36
N ILE A 172 2.26 10.42 12.46
CA ILE A 172 3.66 10.79 12.74
C ILE A 172 3.80 11.75 13.94
N GLY A 173 2.80 12.55 14.23
CA GLY A 173 2.82 13.52 15.34
C GLY A 173 2.81 12.90 16.75
N TYR A 174 2.64 11.59 16.89
CA TYR A 174 2.70 10.87 18.17
C TYR A 174 4.08 10.25 18.47
N VAL A 175 5.07 10.47 17.64
CA VAL A 175 6.46 10.08 17.92
C VAL A 175 6.97 10.99 19.06
N LYS A 176 7.50 10.39 20.12
CA LYS A 176 8.05 11.15 21.26
C LYS A 176 9.34 11.87 20.85
N LYS A 177 9.61 13.01 21.50
CA LYS A 177 10.86 13.77 21.36
C LYS A 177 12.07 13.06 21.99
N ASP A 178 12.29 11.80 21.72
CA ASP A 178 13.50 11.11 22.14
C ASP A 178 14.49 11.09 20.97
N GLU A 179 15.71 11.56 21.22
CA GLU A 179 16.79 11.62 20.23
C GLU A 179 17.02 10.25 19.55
N HIS A 180 16.87 9.17 20.29
CA HIS A 180 16.97 7.82 19.74
C HIS A 180 15.78 7.43 18.82
N GLU A 181 14.56 7.90 19.15
CA GLU A 181 13.37 7.61 18.35
C GLU A 181 13.37 8.39 17.03
N THR A 182 13.73 9.65 17.10
CA THR A 182 13.73 10.54 15.93
C THR A 182 14.88 10.28 14.98
N SER A 183 16.04 9.86 15.49
CA SER A 183 17.21 9.50 14.69
C SER A 183 16.89 8.37 13.70
N VAL A 184 16.20 7.30 14.11
CA VAL A 184 15.88 6.19 13.20
C VAL A 184 14.77 6.55 12.20
N LEU A 185 13.85 7.45 12.58
CA LEU A 185 12.85 7.98 11.66
C LEU A 185 13.50 8.86 10.59
N PHE A 186 14.45 9.71 10.98
CA PHE A 186 15.24 10.50 10.05
C PHE A 186 16.04 9.62 9.08
N GLU A 187 16.72 8.58 9.58
CA GLU A 187 17.44 7.64 8.74
C GLU A 187 16.52 6.94 7.72
N LEU A 188 15.29 6.57 8.12
CA LEU A 188 14.29 6.02 7.22
C LEU A 188 13.89 7.02 6.12
N ILE A 189 13.62 8.27 6.49
CA ILE A 189 13.24 9.33 5.54
C ILE A 189 14.36 9.57 4.54
N CYS A 190 15.60 9.73 5.01
CA CYS A 190 16.76 9.93 4.16
C CYS A 190 16.99 8.74 3.21
N HIS A 191 16.79 7.52 3.69
CA HIS A 191 17.03 6.31 2.91
C HIS A 191 16.00 6.13 1.78
N ARG A 192 14.77 6.62 2.00
CA ARG A 192 13.69 6.55 1.00
C ARG A 192 13.59 7.77 0.09
N TYR A 193 14.30 8.84 0.41
CA TYR A 193 14.29 10.05 -0.39
C TYR A 193 14.68 9.75 -1.84
N GLU A 194 13.88 10.21 -2.80
CA GLU A 194 14.04 9.96 -4.26
C GLU A 194 14.10 8.49 -4.72
N THR A 195 13.82 7.55 -3.83
CA THR A 195 13.86 6.10 -4.17
C THR A 195 12.51 5.42 -4.05
N SER A 196 11.67 5.87 -3.13
CA SER A 196 10.40 5.21 -2.84
C SER A 196 9.44 6.17 -2.13
N SER A 197 8.15 6.02 -2.38
CA SER A 197 7.12 6.92 -1.85
C SER A 197 6.74 6.63 -0.40
N ILE A 198 6.43 7.70 0.33
CA ILE A 198 5.87 7.66 1.67
C ILE A 198 4.50 8.36 1.66
N ILE A 199 3.49 7.74 2.25
CA ILE A 199 2.23 8.40 2.61
C ILE A 199 2.32 8.71 4.11
N VAL A 200 2.28 9.98 4.47
CA VAL A 200 2.33 10.42 5.88
C VAL A 200 0.98 10.97 6.29
N THR A 201 0.48 10.58 7.45
CA THR A 201 -0.65 11.25 8.09
C THR A 201 -0.21 11.96 9.36
N SER A 202 -0.71 13.17 9.58
CA SER A 202 -0.42 13.95 10.78
C SER A 202 -1.63 14.77 11.26
N ASN A 203 -1.79 14.85 12.55
CA ASN A 203 -2.75 15.77 13.18
C ASN A 203 -2.14 17.14 13.51
N GLN A 204 -0.85 17.30 13.26
CA GLN A 204 -0.10 18.54 13.50
C GLN A 204 0.38 19.13 12.18
N PRO A 205 0.28 20.46 11.98
CA PRO A 205 0.84 21.14 10.83
C PRO A 205 2.38 21.09 10.85
N PHE A 206 3.01 21.33 9.70
CA PHE A 206 4.47 21.35 9.58
C PHE A 206 5.17 22.26 10.58
N SER A 207 4.57 23.41 10.90
CA SER A 207 5.10 24.36 11.89
C SER A 207 5.28 23.78 13.30
N LYS A 208 4.71 22.60 13.57
CA LYS A 208 4.86 21.87 14.83
C LYS A 208 5.71 20.60 14.69
N TRP A 209 6.25 20.34 13.50
CA TRP A 209 7.11 19.17 13.29
C TRP A 209 8.51 19.36 13.89
N ASP A 210 8.95 20.61 14.10
CA ASP A 210 10.12 20.90 14.93
C ASP A 210 9.96 20.34 16.36
N ASP A 211 8.72 20.15 16.78
CA ASP A 211 8.39 19.48 18.04
C ASP A 211 8.61 17.96 18.01
N ILE A 212 8.68 17.34 16.85
CA ILE A 212 8.91 15.88 16.68
C ILE A 212 10.41 15.57 16.81
N PHE A 213 11.27 16.43 16.28
CA PHE A 213 12.71 16.22 16.26
C PHE A 213 13.41 17.09 17.34
N PRO A 214 14.27 16.52 18.19
CA PRO A 214 14.96 17.28 19.24
C PRO A 214 16.04 18.24 18.69
N ASP A 215 16.60 17.91 17.53
CA ASP A 215 17.59 18.75 16.82
C ASP A 215 16.89 19.48 15.67
N ASN A 216 16.93 20.81 15.71
CA ASN A 216 16.34 21.66 14.66
C ASN A 216 16.95 21.41 13.29
N MET A 217 18.25 21.13 13.18
CA MET A 217 18.89 20.82 11.89
C MET A 217 18.38 19.49 11.31
N MET A 218 18.22 18.48 12.15
CA MET A 218 17.67 17.20 11.77
C MET A 218 16.19 17.32 11.37
N ALA A 219 15.42 18.12 12.12
CA ALA A 219 14.02 18.42 11.80
C ALA A 219 13.89 19.08 10.42
N VAL A 220 14.61 20.16 10.19
CA VAL A 220 14.60 20.87 8.90
C VAL A 220 14.98 19.96 7.75
N ALA A 221 16.03 19.15 7.91
CA ALA A 221 16.49 18.25 6.87
C ALA A 221 15.50 17.08 6.60
N ALA A 222 14.78 16.58 7.62
CA ALA A 222 13.75 15.57 7.44
C ALA A 222 12.51 16.14 6.76
N ILE A 223 12.06 17.30 7.21
CA ILE A 223 10.90 18.01 6.65
C ILE A 223 11.16 18.37 5.19
N ASP A 224 12.32 18.95 4.87
CA ASP A 224 12.72 19.29 3.51
C ASP A 224 12.63 18.07 2.58
N ARG A 225 13.18 16.92 2.97
CA ARG A 225 13.14 15.70 2.16
C ARG A 225 11.74 15.13 1.97
N ILE A 226 10.87 15.22 2.99
CA ILE A 226 9.49 14.74 2.85
C ILE A 226 8.69 15.65 1.94
N ILE A 227 8.90 16.99 2.02
CA ILE A 227 8.11 17.99 1.32
C ILE A 227 8.58 18.18 -0.12
N HIS A 228 9.88 18.09 -0.38
CA HIS A 228 10.52 18.47 -1.65
C HIS A 228 9.80 17.89 -2.88
N HIS A 229 9.39 16.62 -2.81
CA HIS A 229 8.57 15.99 -3.82
C HIS A 229 7.31 15.45 -3.16
N SER A 230 6.36 16.32 -2.82
CA SER A 230 5.13 15.86 -2.16
C SER A 230 3.88 16.57 -2.66
N THR A 231 2.78 15.80 -2.62
CA THR A 231 1.42 16.37 -2.70
C THR A 231 0.87 16.47 -1.28
N ILE A 232 0.49 17.69 -0.90
CA ILE A 232 -0.06 17.99 0.41
C ILE A 232 -1.58 18.03 0.33
N ILE A 233 -2.25 17.28 1.20
CA ILE A 233 -3.69 17.21 1.33
C ILE A 233 -4.04 17.72 2.73
N ASN A 234 -4.71 18.87 2.80
CA ASN A 234 -5.20 19.41 4.07
C ASN A 234 -6.69 19.09 4.22
N LEU A 235 -7.04 18.37 5.30
CA LEU A 235 -8.40 18.01 5.63
C LEU A 235 -8.92 18.95 6.73
N GLU A 236 -9.94 19.72 6.42
CA GLU A 236 -10.56 20.65 7.36
C GLU A 236 -11.95 20.17 7.76
N GLY A 237 -12.35 20.42 8.98
CA GLY A 237 -13.67 20.08 9.49
C GLY A 237 -13.65 19.44 10.88
N GLU A 238 -14.83 19.06 11.34
CA GLU A 238 -14.99 18.42 12.63
C GLU A 238 -14.74 16.92 12.62
N SER A 239 -14.40 16.37 13.79
CA SER A 239 -14.17 14.93 13.94
C SER A 239 -15.43 14.13 13.63
N TYR A 240 -15.33 13.22 12.65
CA TYR A 240 -16.40 12.25 12.35
C TYR A 240 -16.77 11.36 13.55
N ARG A 241 -15.80 11.13 14.45
CA ARG A 241 -16.02 10.31 15.66
C ARG A 241 -16.91 10.98 16.70
N MET A 242 -17.06 12.31 16.63
CA MET A 242 -17.89 13.08 17.57
C MET A 242 -19.32 13.28 17.08
N ARG A 243 -19.62 12.88 15.83
CA ARG A 243 -20.96 13.00 15.23
C ARG A 243 -21.88 11.79 15.51
N LYS A 244 -21.44 10.88 16.40
CA LYS A 244 -22.24 9.74 16.85
C LYS A 244 -22.94 10.05 18.15
#